data_ff191a9005a6a64c658859d5fce015c6
#
_entry.id   ff191a9005a6a64c658859d5fce015c6
#
_cell.length_a   1.000
_cell.length_b   1.000
_cell.length_c   1.000
_cell.angle_alpha   90.00
_cell.angle_beta   90.00
_cell.angle_gamma   90.00
#
_symmetry.space_group_name_H-M   'P 1'
#
loop_
_entity.id
_entity.type
_entity.pdbx_description
1 polymer ?
#
loop_
_entity_poly.entity_id
_entity_poly.type
_entity_poly.pdbx_seq_one_letter_code
_entity_poly.pdbx_strand_id
1 'polypeptide(L)'
;MRRAIAICGLIGAAVLPAAGREPLTIAVSPAFAIAPATVRIRARIEPNPENRRLTIVADGDEFYRSSEVQLEGEQAPKTIELSFPDVPGGEYEVSATLTDGAGRQLAVAHRPTRVISVFDDQ
;
A
#
# COMPACT_ATOMS: atom_id res chain seq x y z
N MET A 1 5.53 6.34 31.69
CA MET A 1 5.47 6.46 31.23
C MET A 1 5.59 6.79 30.71
N ARG A 2 5.52 6.82 30.34
CA ARG A 2 5.60 6.99 29.58
C ARG A 2 5.89 7.61 28.94
N ARG A 3 6.04 7.75 28.64
CA ARG A 3 6.33 8.16 27.83
C ARG A 3 6.77 8.74 27.25
N ALA A 4 6.86 8.82 27.15
CA ALA A 4 7.19 9.28 26.43
C ALA A 4 7.52 9.54 25.83
N ILE A 5 7.61 9.50 25.72
CA ILE A 5 7.81 9.72 25.03
C ILE A 5 8.10 10.11 24.39
N ALA A 6 8.04 10.09 24.27
CA ALA A 6 8.17 10.43 23.53
C ALA A 6 8.69 10.77 22.97
N ILE A 7 8.92 10.76 22.87
CA ILE A 7 9.34 11.10 22.24
C ILE A 7 9.70 11.28 21.57
N CYS A 8 9.67 11.22 21.55
CA CYS A 8 9.92 11.38 20.75
C CYS A 8 10.08 11.74 20.10
N GLY A 9 10.07 11.68 20.21
CA GLY A 9 10.10 11.97 19.31
C GLY A 9 10.45 12.23 18.87
N LEU A 10 10.74 12.21 18.77
CA LEU A 10 11.07 12.51 18.16
C LEU A 10 11.37 12.62 17.57
N ILE A 11 11.50 12.37 17.53
CA ILE A 11 11.70 12.51 16.85
C ILE A 11 11.82 12.82 16.25
N GLY A 12 11.82 12.67 16.06
CA GLY A 12 11.76 12.92 15.18
C GLY A 12 11.89 13.34 14.65
N ALA A 13 11.96 13.40 14.52
CA ALA A 13 11.94 13.75 13.77
C ALA A 13 12.32 13.96 13.18
N ALA A 14 12.50 13.79 12.99
CA ALA A 14 12.79 13.97 12.27
C ALA A 14 13.01 13.79 11.54
N VAL A 15 12.87 13.55 11.33
CA VAL A 15 13.09 13.42 10.52
C VAL A 15 13.00 13.73 9.67
N LEU A 16 12.99 13.90 9.29
CA LEU A 16 12.97 14.25 8.38
C LEU A 16 13.12 14.52 7.59
N PRO A 17 13.09 14.52 7.38
CA PRO A 17 13.13 14.72 6.47
C PRO A 17 13.36 14.73 5.62
N ALA A 18 13.56 14.47 6.11
CA ALA A 18 13.84 14.55 5.16
C ALA A 18 13.60 14.53 3.98
N ALA A 19 13.90 15.02 3.74
CA ALA A 19 13.73 15.19 2.39
C ALA A 19 12.38 14.97 1.85
N GLY A 20 11.43 14.68 2.66
CA GLY A 20 10.08 14.54 2.18
C GLY A 20 9.85 13.40 1.22
N ARG A 21 10.78 12.47 1.14
CA ARG A 21 10.58 11.31 0.33
C ARG A 21 10.12 10.16 1.16
N GLU A 22 9.00 9.60 0.77
CA GLU A 22 8.50 8.45 1.48
C GLU A 22 9.07 7.19 0.86
N PRO A 23 9.46 6.19 1.65
CA PRO A 23 9.99 4.97 1.08
C PRO A 23 8.99 4.21 0.24
N LEU A 24 7.69 4.46 0.45
CA LEU A 24 6.64 3.77 -0.27
C LEU A 24 5.43 4.65 -0.34
N THR A 25 4.90 4.86 -1.55
CA THR A 25 3.60 5.50 -1.72
C THR A 25 2.80 4.68 -2.70
N ILE A 26 1.48 4.75 -2.61
CA ILE A 26 0.63 4.07 -3.56
C ILE A 26 -0.43 5.02 -4.09
N ALA A 27 -0.87 4.75 -5.31
CA ALA A 27 -2.00 5.39 -5.91
C ALA A 27 -2.95 4.30 -6.37
N VAL A 28 -4.22 4.47 -6.08
CA VAL A 28 -5.25 3.51 -6.44
C VAL A 28 -6.17 4.16 -7.44
N SER A 29 -6.45 3.45 -8.54
CA SER A 29 -7.23 4.00 -9.63
C SER A 29 -8.20 2.95 -10.15
N PRO A 30 -9.44 3.29 -10.33
CA PRO A 30 -10.04 4.54 -9.89
C PRO A 30 -10.33 4.51 -8.39
N ALA A 31 -10.46 5.69 -7.79
CA ALA A 31 -10.81 5.75 -6.38
C ALA A 31 -12.27 5.39 -6.16
N PHE A 32 -13.04 5.38 -7.22
CA PHE A 32 -14.47 5.19 -7.20
C PHE A 32 -14.86 4.53 -8.52
N ALA A 33 -15.51 3.38 -8.46
CA ALA A 33 -15.80 2.60 -9.66
C ALA A 33 -17.13 1.88 -9.52
N ILE A 34 -17.59 1.30 -10.62
CA ILE A 34 -18.81 0.52 -10.66
C ILE A 34 -18.44 -0.94 -10.83
N ALA A 35 -19.06 -1.81 -10.03
CA ALA A 35 -18.75 -3.24 -10.03
C ALA A 35 -19.28 -3.91 -11.29
N PRO A 36 -18.62 -4.95 -11.78
CA PRO A 36 -17.32 -5.43 -11.30
C PRO A 36 -16.21 -4.53 -11.80
N ALA A 37 -15.28 -4.21 -10.95
CA ALA A 37 -14.27 -3.21 -11.27
C ALA A 37 -12.89 -3.83 -11.31
N THR A 38 -12.03 -3.21 -12.12
CA THR A 38 -10.61 -3.51 -12.08
C THR A 38 -9.94 -2.39 -11.29
N VAL A 39 -9.36 -2.75 -10.18
CA VAL A 39 -8.67 -1.79 -9.33
C VAL A 39 -7.19 -1.87 -9.63
N ARG A 40 -6.61 -0.75 -10.01
CA ARG A 40 -5.20 -0.67 -10.35
C ARG A 40 -4.45 0.01 -9.25
N ILE A 41 -3.34 -0.58 -8.88
CA ILE A 41 -2.50 -0.03 -7.83
C ILE A 41 -1.14 0.26 -8.42
N ARG A 42 -0.68 1.49 -8.25
CA ARG A 42 0.67 1.88 -8.63
C ARG A 42 1.45 2.17 -7.36
N ALA A 43 2.48 1.39 -7.14
CA ALA A 43 3.34 1.55 -5.97
C ALA A 43 4.63 2.22 -6.40
N ARG A 44 5.04 3.22 -5.66
CA ARG A 44 6.28 3.91 -5.90
C ARG A 44 7.22 3.62 -4.75
N ILE A 45 8.40 3.14 -5.06
CA ILE A 45 9.32 2.61 -4.07
C ILE A 45 10.64 3.35 -4.19
N GLU A 46 11.15 3.87 -3.07
CA GLU A 46 12.48 4.44 -3.04
C GLU A 46 13.51 3.32 -3.05
N PRO A 47 14.56 3.43 -3.84
CA PRO A 47 15.56 2.38 -3.87
C PRO A 47 16.19 2.17 -2.51
N ASN A 48 16.37 0.91 -2.16
CA ASN A 48 16.96 0.54 -0.87
C ASN A 48 17.48 -0.88 -1.03
N PRO A 49 18.74 -1.13 -0.66
CA PRO A 49 19.29 -2.48 -0.79
C PRO A 49 18.56 -3.53 0.03
N GLU A 50 17.78 -3.12 1.01
CA GLU A 50 17.06 -4.07 1.85
C GLU A 50 15.67 -4.43 1.33
N ASN A 51 15.20 -3.81 0.28
CA ASN A 51 13.88 -4.11 -0.27
C ASN A 51 13.87 -5.51 -0.87
N ARG A 52 12.98 -6.37 -0.36
CA ARG A 52 12.91 -7.75 -0.85
C ARG A 52 11.52 -8.17 -1.27
N ARG A 53 10.50 -7.53 -0.74
CA ARG A 53 9.13 -7.95 -1.05
C ARG A 53 8.18 -6.77 -0.91
N LEU A 54 7.27 -6.68 -1.86
CA LEU A 54 6.16 -5.74 -1.79
C LEU A 54 4.89 -6.57 -1.76
N THR A 55 4.07 -6.37 -0.74
CA THR A 55 2.80 -7.07 -0.60
C THR A 55 1.68 -6.05 -0.72
N ILE A 56 0.75 -6.30 -1.62
CA ILE A 56 -0.37 -5.39 -1.84
C ILE A 56 -1.66 -6.14 -1.56
N VAL A 57 -2.51 -5.53 -0.74
CA VAL A 57 -3.74 -6.17 -0.26
C VAL A 57 -4.90 -5.24 -0.54
N ALA A 58 -5.98 -5.79 -1.08
CA ALA A 58 -7.27 -5.13 -1.13
C ALA A 58 -8.16 -5.83 -0.13
N ASP A 59 -8.58 -5.10 0.89
CA ASP A 59 -9.28 -5.68 2.04
C ASP A 59 -10.64 -5.02 2.19
N GLY A 60 -11.69 -5.80 2.00
CA GLY A 60 -13.06 -5.35 2.22
C GLY A 60 -13.80 -6.37 3.04
N ASP A 61 -15.07 -6.07 3.32
CA ASP A 61 -15.85 -6.93 4.20
C ASP A 61 -16.08 -8.31 3.62
N GLU A 62 -16.30 -8.38 2.32
CA GLU A 62 -16.66 -9.65 1.68
C GLU A 62 -15.70 -10.06 0.58
N PHE A 63 -14.60 -9.36 0.45
CA PHE A 63 -13.66 -9.63 -0.61
C PHE A 63 -12.28 -9.28 -0.12
N TYR A 64 -11.36 -10.18 -0.33
CA TYR A 64 -9.99 -9.99 0.10
C TYR A 64 -9.08 -10.57 -0.98
N ARG A 65 -8.08 -9.80 -1.37
CA ARG A 65 -7.12 -10.29 -2.36
C ARG A 65 -5.76 -9.68 -2.06
N SER A 66 -4.72 -10.48 -2.20
CA SER A 66 -3.38 -9.98 -2.00
C SER A 66 -2.47 -10.48 -3.12
N SER A 67 -1.39 -9.76 -3.31
CA SER A 67 -0.39 -10.09 -4.31
C SER A 67 0.97 -9.71 -3.75
N GLU A 68 1.97 -10.53 -4.06
CA GLU A 68 3.34 -10.28 -3.63
C GLU A 68 4.24 -10.14 -4.82
N VAL A 69 5.17 -9.20 -4.74
CA VAL A 69 6.18 -8.99 -5.77
C VAL A 69 7.53 -9.11 -5.11
N GLN A 70 8.39 -9.96 -5.67
CA GLN A 70 9.76 -10.09 -5.18
C GLN A 70 10.58 -8.92 -5.69
N LEU A 71 11.42 -8.38 -4.83
CA LEU A 71 12.23 -7.23 -5.16
C LEU A 71 13.71 -7.57 -5.00
N GLU A 72 14.53 -6.88 -5.76
CA GLU A 72 15.96 -7.11 -5.74
C GLU A 72 16.71 -5.87 -5.28
N GLY A 73 16.32 -5.37 -4.13
CA GLY A 73 17.02 -4.28 -3.51
C GLY A 73 16.97 -3.02 -4.36
N GLU A 74 18.11 -2.41 -4.54
CA GLU A 74 18.19 -1.17 -5.30
C GLU A 74 17.92 -1.35 -6.77
N GLN A 75 17.94 -2.57 -7.26
CA GLN A 75 17.69 -2.84 -8.67
C GLN A 75 16.23 -3.04 -8.98
N ALA A 76 15.38 -3.06 -7.98
CA ALA A 76 13.96 -3.21 -8.20
C ALA A 76 13.42 -1.98 -8.94
N PRO A 77 12.38 -2.15 -9.74
CA PRO A 77 11.75 -1.00 -10.40
C PRO A 77 11.26 -0.01 -9.35
N LYS A 78 11.35 1.26 -9.68
CA LYS A 78 10.86 2.30 -8.77
C LYS A 78 9.35 2.39 -8.76
N THR A 79 8.71 1.91 -9.80
CA THR A 79 7.26 1.92 -9.90
C THR A 79 6.80 0.53 -10.28
N ILE A 80 5.83 0.01 -9.53
CA ILE A 80 5.25 -1.30 -9.78
C ILE A 80 3.76 -1.11 -9.90
N GLU A 81 3.17 -1.66 -10.95
CA GLU A 81 1.73 -1.59 -11.16
C GLU A 81 1.16 -2.99 -11.14
N LEU A 82 0.02 -3.13 -10.49
CA LEU A 82 -0.73 -4.35 -10.59
C LEU A 82 -2.22 -4.05 -10.55
N SER A 83 -3.01 -5.05 -10.91
CA SER A 83 -4.44 -4.88 -11.02
C SER A 83 -5.14 -6.04 -10.34
N PHE A 84 -6.26 -5.70 -9.69
CA PHE A 84 -7.17 -6.72 -9.18
C PHE A 84 -8.44 -6.62 -10.01
N PRO A 85 -8.70 -7.59 -10.88
CA PRO A 85 -9.91 -7.55 -11.70
C PRO A 85 -11.11 -8.11 -10.94
N ASP A 86 -12.29 -7.79 -11.43
CA ASP A 86 -13.54 -8.37 -10.95
C ASP A 86 -13.80 -8.11 -9.48
N VAL A 87 -13.47 -6.91 -9.03
CA VAL A 87 -13.71 -6.53 -7.64
C VAL A 87 -15.18 -6.20 -7.46
N PRO A 88 -15.86 -6.86 -6.52
CA PRO A 88 -17.29 -6.59 -6.30
C PRO A 88 -17.50 -5.30 -5.55
N GLY A 89 -18.76 -4.92 -5.42
CA GLY A 89 -19.10 -3.71 -4.71
C GLY A 89 -18.70 -3.78 -3.25
N GLY A 90 -18.27 -2.66 -2.71
CA GLY A 90 -17.84 -2.57 -1.33
C GLY A 90 -16.87 -1.46 -1.12
N GLU A 91 -16.50 -1.26 0.13
CA GLU A 91 -15.46 -0.32 0.50
C GLU A 91 -14.23 -1.10 0.86
N TYR A 92 -13.10 -0.65 0.34
CA TYR A 92 -11.87 -1.39 0.46
C TYR A 92 -10.77 -0.51 0.99
N GLU A 93 -9.92 -1.12 1.80
CA GLU A 93 -8.65 -0.53 2.19
C GLU A 93 -7.58 -1.23 1.38
N VAL A 94 -6.89 -0.46 0.54
CA VAL A 94 -5.76 -0.98 -0.21
C VAL A 94 -4.50 -0.62 0.55
N SER A 95 -3.68 -1.61 0.83
CA SER A 95 -2.43 -1.38 1.55
C SER A 95 -1.28 -2.00 0.79
N ALA A 96 -0.12 -1.40 0.97
CA ALA A 96 1.12 -1.93 0.44
C ALA A 96 2.12 -1.97 1.57
N THR A 97 2.84 -3.08 1.67
CA THR A 97 3.84 -3.28 2.71
C THR A 97 5.14 -3.68 2.06
N LEU A 98 6.20 -3.00 2.44
CA LEU A 98 7.54 -3.25 1.93
C LEU A 98 8.31 -3.95 3.04
N THR A 99 8.90 -5.11 2.73
CA THR A 99 9.62 -5.87 3.74
C THR A 99 11.01 -6.24 3.28
N ASP A 100 11.88 -6.50 4.25
CA ASP A 100 13.25 -6.94 3.96
C ASP A 100 13.32 -8.47 3.93
N GLY A 101 14.52 -9.00 3.80
CA GLY A 101 14.72 -10.43 3.67
C GLY A 101 14.38 -11.20 4.92
N ALA A 102 14.37 -10.55 6.07
CA ALA A 102 14.01 -11.20 7.33
C ALA A 102 12.52 -11.08 7.61
N GLY A 103 11.77 -10.47 6.71
CA GLY A 103 10.35 -10.27 6.92
C GLY A 103 10.00 -9.04 7.74
N ARG A 104 10.98 -8.20 8.02
CA ARG A 104 10.73 -7.01 8.81
C ARG A 104 10.12 -5.93 7.94
N GLN A 105 9.11 -5.26 8.45
CA GLN A 105 8.38 -4.23 7.71
C GLN A 105 9.22 -2.97 7.61
N LEU A 106 9.45 -2.51 6.39
CA LEU A 106 10.22 -1.31 6.15
C LEU A 106 9.32 -0.10 5.95
N ALA A 107 8.15 -0.30 5.35
CA ALA A 107 7.24 0.79 5.09
C ALA A 107 5.86 0.24 4.79
N VAL A 108 4.83 1.07 5.04
CA VAL A 108 3.44 0.73 4.76
C VAL A 108 2.75 1.95 4.21
N ALA A 109 1.89 1.76 3.22
CA ALA A 109 1.07 2.81 2.68
C ALA A 109 -0.35 2.29 2.54
N HIS A 110 -1.33 3.18 2.69
CA HIS A 110 -2.75 2.82 2.63
C HIS A 110 -3.51 3.81 1.78
N ARG A 111 -4.53 3.31 1.07
CA ARG A 111 -5.46 4.17 0.34
C ARG A 111 -6.81 3.49 0.31
N PRO A 112 -7.88 4.24 0.49
CA PRO A 112 -9.23 3.67 0.37
C PRO A 112 -9.67 3.66 -1.08
N THR A 113 -10.56 2.74 -1.41
CA THR A 113 -11.26 2.78 -2.69
C THR A 113 -12.66 2.24 -2.49
N ARG A 114 -13.58 2.67 -3.31
CA ARG A 114 -14.97 2.27 -3.22
C ARG A 114 -15.45 1.76 -4.56
N VAL A 115 -16.10 0.61 -4.53
CA VAL A 115 -16.71 0.03 -5.72
C VAL A 115 -18.20 -0.05 -5.46
N ILE A 116 -18.98 0.51 -6.37
CA ILE A 116 -20.42 0.59 -6.22
C ILE A 116 -21.07 -0.50 -7.02
N SER A 117 -22.04 -1.17 -6.42
CA SER A 117 -22.81 -2.19 -7.10
C SER A 117 -24.14 -1.58 -7.51
N VAL A 118 -24.37 -1.46 -8.82
CA VAL A 118 -25.58 -0.81 -9.31
C VAL A 118 -26.81 -1.69 -9.24
N PHE A 119 -26.61 -2.98 -8.95
CA PHE A 119 -27.73 -3.89 -8.85
C PHE A 119 -28.03 -4.29 -7.44
N ASP A 120 -27.52 -3.58 -6.48
CA ASP A 120 -27.46 -4.00 -5.13
C ASP A 120 -28.68 -3.61 -4.31
N ASP A 121 -29.44 -2.71 -4.81
CA ASP A 121 -30.53 -2.12 -4.04
C ASP A 121 -31.90 -2.71 -4.38
N GLN A 122 -31.93 -3.90 -4.89
CA GLN A 122 -33.17 -4.55 -5.34
C GLN A 122 -34.02 -5.11 -4.24
#